data_a2e1ef27c5685e4501948785787a944e
#
_entry.id   a2e1ef27c5685e4501948785787a944e
#
_cell.length_a   1.000
_cell.length_b   1.000
_cell.length_c   1.000
_cell.angle_alpha   90.00
_cell.angle_beta   90.00
_cell.angle_gamma   90.00
#
_symmetry.space_group_name_H-M   'P 1'
#
loop_
_entity.id
_entity.type
_entity.pdbx_description
1 polymer ?
#
loop_
_entity_poly.entity_id
_entity_poly.type
_entity_poly.pdbx_seq_one_letter_code
_entity_poly.pdbx_strand_id
1 'polypeptide(L)'
;MTRQATGVPRGASTGPMAREGLPVPREPALLASAGRMPQRASTERAKARRPKRASGELARATPSHAGRWLIAALLVALFALPARAAEPATPRAAIEAAKRVLVLGDSITYAGGWVADLAAWMEYQGLDAAVINCGLSSETVSGLSEEGHAGGKFPRPDLHERLDRVLRLVQPTVVMACYGMNCGIYQPLDEERFAKFKAGSERLHEAAGKAGATIIHLTPPVYGGPPGKPGPAGEVDYDAVLTAYSEWLLSKRADGWLVIDVHGPMLRALEERRKQDPTFSFAADSVHPGDEGQWQIARAVIAGLGDEQAAAAPDLPEMLGAFLPDVSKRMQLLRDAYLSAAGHLRPGVKPGLPAAEAEAKAALITASLRDRRLQLRGRKHQSGEWRMPIEWPRPKVVAPGPAPAGPAAVPADAIVLFDGSGLEAWNNADSWKVADGVVIVGKGMIETKQGFGDCQLHLEFRMPAPATGKGQGRGNSGVFLMGQYEIQILDSFEDGTDGPLTYPDGQCGALYKQQPPAVNACRAPGEWQTYDILFTRPRFTADGLVAKPGRVSVVHNGVAIHADTVIKGSTQWHEPPAYRPHPDALPIRIQDHGNPVQFRSIWVRPIEPVVP
;
A
#
# COMPACT_ATOMS: atom_id res chain seq x y z
N MET A 1 -7.57 -10.90 -63.32
CA MET A 1 -8.99 -10.52 -63.47
C MET A 1 -9.30 -9.46 -62.44
N THR A 2 -9.37 -8.24 -62.91
CA THR A 2 -10.33 -7.14 -62.72
C THR A 2 -10.59 -6.74 -61.25
N ARG A 3 -9.98 -5.61 -60.78
CA ARG A 3 -10.50 -4.21 -60.69
C ARG A 3 -11.81 -4.12 -59.89
N GLN A 4 -11.90 -3.32 -58.83
CA GLN A 4 -12.09 -1.87 -58.89
C GLN A 4 -11.84 -1.17 -57.54
N ALA A 5 -11.30 0.05 -57.64
CA ALA A 5 -11.16 1.06 -56.60
C ALA A 5 -12.33 2.07 -56.68
N THR A 6 -12.69 2.67 -55.54
CA THR A 6 -13.33 4.01 -55.41
C THR A 6 -13.17 4.41 -53.96
N GLY A 7 -12.78 5.57 -53.51
CA GLY A 7 -12.81 6.89 -54.04
C GLY A 7 -13.00 7.82 -52.82
N VAL A 8 -12.03 8.66 -52.51
CA VAL A 8 -12.06 9.70 -51.46
C VAL A 8 -12.82 10.92 -52.00
N PRO A 9 -13.48 11.72 -51.17
CA PRO A 9 -13.44 13.16 -51.37
C PRO A 9 -12.86 13.94 -50.20
N ARG A 10 -11.98 14.88 -50.54
CA ARG A 10 -11.45 15.96 -49.71
C ARG A 10 -12.42 17.17 -49.73
N GLY A 11 -12.32 17.98 -48.67
CA GLY A 11 -12.73 19.40 -48.62
C GLY A 11 -13.71 19.64 -47.46
N ALA A 12 -13.56 20.63 -46.57
CA ALA A 12 -13.12 21.98 -46.78
C ALA A 12 -12.70 22.59 -45.40
N SER A 13 -11.82 23.58 -45.48
CA SER A 13 -11.35 24.48 -44.42
C SER A 13 -12.44 25.47 -43.99
N THR A 14 -12.53 25.77 -42.69
CA THR A 14 -13.04 27.06 -42.20
C THR A 14 -12.20 27.50 -40.97
N GLY A 15 -11.79 28.77 -41.02
CA GLY A 15 -10.89 29.44 -40.10
C GLY A 15 -11.53 29.85 -38.74
N PRO A 16 -10.79 30.61 -37.92
CA PRO A 16 -11.05 30.68 -36.48
C PRO A 16 -12.10 31.72 -36.11
N MET A 17 -13.04 31.33 -35.21
CA MET A 17 -13.92 32.29 -34.53
C MET A 17 -13.32 32.73 -33.20
N ALA A 18 -13.41 34.03 -32.94
CA ALA A 18 -12.99 34.75 -31.76
C ALA A 18 -13.75 34.30 -30.48
N ARG A 19 -13.02 34.19 -29.37
CA ARG A 19 -13.60 34.04 -28.03
C ARG A 19 -13.92 35.40 -27.44
N GLU A 20 -15.19 35.68 -27.20
CA GLU A 20 -15.65 36.72 -26.30
C GLU A 20 -15.47 36.30 -24.85
N GLY A 21 -14.93 37.22 -24.03
CA GLY A 21 -14.68 37.02 -22.60
C GLY A 21 -15.94 37.21 -21.79
N LEU A 22 -16.12 36.36 -20.77
CA LEU A 22 -17.07 36.56 -19.68
C LEU A 22 -16.33 37.04 -18.43
N PRO A 23 -16.94 37.90 -17.58
CA PRO A 23 -16.25 38.64 -16.53
C PRO A 23 -16.07 37.83 -15.26
N VAL A 24 -14.93 38.05 -14.59
CA VAL A 24 -14.54 37.53 -13.30
C VAL A 24 -15.30 38.29 -12.18
N PRO A 25 -15.91 37.63 -11.17
CA PRO A 25 -16.44 38.31 -9.99
C PRO A 25 -15.30 38.69 -9.04
N ARG A 26 -15.34 39.94 -8.57
CA ARG A 26 -14.46 40.50 -7.53
C ARG A 26 -14.86 40.01 -6.13
N GLU A 27 -13.88 39.62 -5.34
CA GLU A 27 -14.01 39.39 -3.90
C GLU A 27 -14.35 40.68 -3.12
N PRO A 28 -15.15 40.60 -2.04
CA PRO A 28 -15.27 41.71 -1.10
C PRO A 28 -14.21 41.62 0.03
N ALA A 29 -13.54 42.72 0.23
CA ALA A 29 -12.59 42.94 1.32
C ALA A 29 -13.29 42.87 2.69
N LEU A 30 -12.75 42.09 3.62
CA LEU A 30 -13.13 42.06 5.02
C LEU A 30 -12.14 42.88 5.85
N LEU A 31 -12.71 43.90 6.50
CA LEU A 31 -12.09 44.80 7.43
C LEU A 31 -11.62 44.08 8.71
N ALA A 32 -10.41 44.41 9.13
CA ALA A 32 -9.86 44.07 10.42
C ALA A 32 -10.55 44.87 11.54
N SER A 33 -11.01 44.19 12.60
CA SER A 33 -11.31 44.84 13.88
C SER A 33 -10.57 44.10 15.00
N ALA A 34 -9.64 44.82 15.63
CA ALA A 34 -8.91 44.41 16.81
C ALA A 34 -9.84 44.50 18.05
N GLY A 35 -9.97 43.43 18.79
CA GLY A 35 -10.65 43.37 20.08
C GLY A 35 -9.72 42.83 21.16
N ARG A 36 -9.47 43.68 22.15
CA ARG A 36 -8.59 43.54 23.33
C ARG A 36 -8.99 42.38 24.24
N MET A 37 -7.98 41.68 24.78
CA MET A 37 -8.06 40.85 26.00
C MET A 37 -8.40 41.71 27.24
N PRO A 38 -9.04 41.13 28.24
CA PRO A 38 -8.83 41.54 29.64
C PRO A 38 -8.03 40.48 30.41
N GLN A 39 -7.11 41.04 31.20
CA GLN A 39 -6.31 40.35 32.22
C GLN A 39 -7.05 40.23 33.56
N ARG A 40 -6.69 39.16 34.28
CA ARG A 40 -6.64 38.97 35.75
C ARG A 40 -7.91 38.79 36.55
N ALA A 41 -7.96 37.69 37.26
CA ALA A 41 -8.09 37.72 38.74
C ALA A 41 -7.52 36.45 39.35
N SER A 42 -6.82 36.70 40.43
CA SER A 42 -6.03 35.82 41.28
C SER A 42 -6.86 35.20 42.41
N THR A 43 -6.28 34.15 42.99
CA THR A 43 -6.40 33.63 44.37
C THR A 43 -7.62 32.80 44.73
N GLU A 44 -7.37 31.55 45.14
CA GLU A 44 -7.48 31.19 46.55
C GLU A 44 -6.91 29.78 46.83
N ARG A 45 -6.10 29.70 47.89
CA ARG A 45 -5.51 28.49 48.46
C ARG A 45 -6.55 27.75 49.30
N ALA A 46 -6.81 26.49 49.07
CA ALA A 46 -7.43 25.59 50.01
C ALA A 46 -6.38 24.62 50.62
N LYS A 47 -6.17 24.78 51.93
CA LYS A 47 -5.35 23.88 52.75
C LYS A 47 -6.10 22.56 52.98
N ALA A 48 -5.55 21.46 52.57
CA ALA A 48 -6.00 20.13 53.00
C ALA A 48 -5.03 19.55 54.07
N ARG A 49 -5.64 19.13 55.16
CA ARG A 49 -5.02 18.59 56.38
C ARG A 49 -4.37 17.24 56.13
N ARG A 50 -3.17 17.04 56.72
CA ARG A 50 -2.52 15.74 56.91
C ARG A 50 -3.23 14.92 58.02
N PRO A 51 -3.40 13.60 57.87
CA PRO A 51 -3.66 12.73 59.02
C PRO A 51 -2.34 12.27 59.66
N LYS A 52 -2.43 12.07 60.98
CA LYS A 52 -1.36 11.75 61.92
C LYS A 52 -0.77 10.36 61.69
N ARG A 53 0.56 10.25 61.87
CA ARG A 53 1.34 9.02 62.00
C ARG A 53 0.92 8.20 63.20
N ALA A 54 0.77 6.89 63.02
CA ALA A 54 0.89 5.91 64.08
C ALA A 54 2.32 5.35 64.09
N SER A 55 2.97 5.42 65.21
CA SER A 55 4.31 4.93 65.50
C SER A 55 4.30 3.40 65.69
N GLY A 56 5.05 2.69 64.81
CA GLY A 56 5.39 1.29 65.03
C GLY A 56 6.90 1.14 64.81
N GLU A 57 7.63 0.92 65.87
CA GLU A 57 9.05 0.60 65.86
C GLU A 57 9.29 -0.74 65.14
N LEU A 58 10.07 -0.72 64.08
CA LEU A 58 10.68 -1.90 63.46
C LEU A 58 12.18 -1.68 63.38
N ALA A 59 12.89 -2.57 64.04
CA ALA A 59 14.35 -2.56 64.19
C ALA A 59 15.10 -2.41 62.88
N ARG A 60 16.04 -1.48 62.86
CA ARG A 60 17.01 -1.30 61.76
C ARG A 60 18.04 -2.44 61.81
N ALA A 61 17.95 -3.38 60.88
CA ALA A 61 19.09 -4.22 60.52
C ALA A 61 19.90 -3.51 59.43
N THR A 62 21.13 -3.15 59.75
CA THR A 62 22.10 -2.61 58.79
C THR A 62 22.62 -3.74 57.89
N PRO A 63 22.55 -3.64 56.57
CA PRO A 63 23.18 -4.63 55.69
C PRO A 63 24.70 -4.49 55.74
N SER A 64 25.38 -5.60 55.96
CA SER A 64 26.83 -5.70 55.97
C SER A 64 27.45 -5.28 54.60
N HIS A 65 28.64 -4.68 54.66
CA HIS A 65 29.40 -4.20 53.51
C HIS A 65 29.66 -5.25 52.40
N ALA A 66 29.54 -6.57 52.73
CA ALA A 66 29.70 -7.64 51.76
C ALA A 66 28.57 -7.72 50.70
N GLY A 67 27.31 -7.33 51.06
CA GLY A 67 26.19 -7.36 50.13
C GLY A 67 26.22 -6.28 49.05
N ARG A 68 26.91 -5.16 49.31
CA ARG A 68 27.00 -4.03 48.34
C ARG A 68 27.97 -4.31 47.18
N TRP A 69 29.02 -5.13 47.41
CA TRP A 69 29.94 -5.54 46.36
C TRP A 69 29.41 -6.62 45.43
N LEU A 70 28.57 -7.53 45.95
CA LEU A 70 27.93 -8.54 45.11
C LEU A 70 26.89 -7.96 44.16
N ILE A 71 26.12 -6.94 44.59
CA ILE A 71 25.16 -6.27 43.70
C ILE A 71 25.87 -5.41 42.65
N ALA A 72 26.98 -4.73 43.01
CA ALA A 72 27.80 -3.98 42.04
C ALA A 72 28.51 -4.91 41.06
N ALA A 73 28.98 -6.09 41.49
CA ALA A 73 29.60 -7.07 40.58
C ALA A 73 28.56 -7.72 39.65
N LEU A 74 27.30 -7.94 40.11
CA LEU A 74 26.22 -8.46 39.26
C LEU A 74 25.77 -7.43 38.22
N LEU A 75 25.72 -6.13 38.57
CA LEU A 75 25.38 -5.06 37.62
C LEU A 75 26.48 -4.82 36.59
N VAL A 76 27.76 -4.98 36.95
CA VAL A 76 28.87 -4.90 35.98
C VAL A 76 28.92 -6.16 35.10
N ALA A 77 28.53 -7.34 35.60
CA ALA A 77 28.47 -8.54 34.77
C ALA A 77 27.28 -8.55 33.79
N LEU A 78 26.20 -7.80 34.07
CA LEU A 78 25.07 -7.63 33.12
C LEU A 78 25.39 -6.67 31.94
N PHE A 79 26.43 -5.84 32.07
CA PHE A 79 26.90 -4.97 30.99
C PHE A 79 28.09 -5.53 30.19
N ALA A 80 28.58 -6.71 30.56
CA ALA A 80 29.67 -7.40 29.89
C ALA A 80 29.22 -8.65 29.12
N LEU A 81 27.98 -8.67 28.62
CA LEU A 81 27.65 -9.57 27.51
C LEU A 81 28.47 -9.07 26.31
N PRO A 82 29.32 -9.92 25.69
CA PRO A 82 29.98 -9.51 24.47
C PRO A 82 28.86 -9.11 23.50
N ALA A 83 28.94 -7.89 23.00
CA ALA A 83 28.09 -7.48 21.88
C ALA A 83 28.24 -8.60 20.84
N ARG A 84 27.19 -9.37 20.62
CA ARG A 84 27.14 -10.35 19.56
C ARG A 84 27.56 -9.58 18.32
N ALA A 85 28.70 -9.93 17.74
CA ALA A 85 29.16 -9.30 16.51
C ALA A 85 27.97 -9.32 15.57
N ALA A 86 27.49 -8.14 15.18
CA ALA A 86 26.38 -8.05 14.25
C ALA A 86 26.79 -8.87 13.04
N GLU A 87 26.00 -9.85 12.65
CA GLU A 87 26.23 -10.57 11.41
C GLU A 87 26.37 -9.52 10.31
N PRO A 88 27.35 -9.68 9.38
CA PRO A 88 27.56 -8.70 8.33
C PRO A 88 26.24 -8.47 7.62
N ALA A 89 25.75 -7.22 7.62
CA ALA A 89 24.50 -6.86 6.99
C ALA A 89 24.58 -7.22 5.51
N THR A 90 23.68 -8.06 5.04
CA THR A 90 23.56 -8.34 3.60
C THR A 90 22.65 -7.32 2.94
N PRO A 91 22.76 -7.05 1.62
CA PRO A 91 21.82 -6.19 0.92
C PRO A 91 20.37 -6.61 1.13
N ARG A 92 20.09 -7.92 1.17
CA ARG A 92 18.74 -8.48 1.44
C ARG A 92 18.24 -8.12 2.83
N ALA A 93 19.05 -8.36 3.85
CA ALA A 93 18.66 -8.06 5.22
C ALA A 93 18.43 -6.55 5.43
N ALA A 94 19.21 -5.70 4.77
CA ALA A 94 19.01 -4.25 4.82
C ALA A 94 17.66 -3.84 4.23
N ILE A 95 17.27 -4.40 3.09
CA ILE A 95 15.98 -4.09 2.44
C ILE A 95 14.80 -4.68 3.22
N GLU A 96 14.92 -5.86 3.81
CA GLU A 96 13.87 -6.47 4.66
C GLU A 96 13.60 -5.66 5.92
N ALA A 97 14.63 -5.06 6.51
CA ALA A 97 14.51 -4.18 7.66
C ALA A 97 14.14 -2.73 7.31
N ALA A 98 14.10 -2.38 6.02
CA ALA A 98 13.91 -1.01 5.58
C ALA A 98 12.49 -0.50 5.88
N LYS A 99 12.44 0.78 6.27
CA LYS A 99 11.19 1.55 6.35
C LYS A 99 11.09 2.54 5.18
N ARG A 100 12.19 3.16 4.83
CA ARG A 100 12.31 4.13 3.73
C ARG A 100 13.60 3.83 2.96
N VAL A 101 13.45 3.56 1.66
CA VAL A 101 14.56 3.33 0.72
C VAL A 101 14.70 4.58 -0.13
N LEU A 102 15.77 5.33 0.07
CA LEU A 102 16.14 6.45 -0.78
C LEU A 102 16.97 5.93 -1.95
N VAL A 103 16.54 6.22 -3.17
CA VAL A 103 17.30 5.88 -4.37
C VAL A 103 17.92 7.15 -4.94
N LEU A 104 19.26 7.16 -5.05
CA LEU A 104 20.07 8.24 -5.61
C LEU A 104 20.73 7.78 -6.91
N GLY A 105 20.93 8.70 -7.82
CA GLY A 105 21.55 8.45 -9.11
C GLY A 105 21.31 9.61 -10.08
N ASP A 106 21.70 9.39 -11.31
CA ASP A 106 21.62 10.37 -12.41
C ASP A 106 20.29 10.28 -13.20
N SER A 107 20.32 10.63 -14.49
CA SER A 107 19.15 10.60 -15.39
C SER A 107 18.52 9.23 -15.53
N ILE A 108 19.31 8.15 -15.46
CA ILE A 108 18.81 6.77 -15.58
C ILE A 108 17.93 6.43 -14.39
N THR A 109 18.36 6.84 -13.20
CA THR A 109 17.58 6.71 -11.95
C THR A 109 16.40 7.68 -11.94
N TYR A 110 16.61 8.95 -12.36
CA TYR A 110 15.52 9.94 -12.46
C TYR A 110 14.39 9.47 -13.37
N ALA A 111 14.69 8.84 -14.51
CA ALA A 111 13.68 8.25 -15.40
C ALA A 111 12.76 7.27 -14.68
N GLY A 112 13.32 6.47 -13.77
CA GLY A 112 12.57 5.69 -12.79
C GLY A 112 12.16 4.30 -13.23
N GLY A 113 12.46 3.84 -14.45
CA GLY A 113 12.07 2.52 -14.94
C GLY A 113 12.53 1.40 -14.00
N TRP A 114 13.84 1.23 -13.83
CA TRP A 114 14.39 0.19 -12.96
C TRP A 114 13.97 0.33 -11.48
N VAL A 115 13.75 1.58 -11.02
CA VAL A 115 13.29 1.83 -9.65
C VAL A 115 11.85 1.38 -9.47
N ALA A 116 10.99 1.58 -10.49
CA ALA A 116 9.62 1.10 -10.48
C ALA A 116 9.55 -0.44 -10.54
N ASP A 117 10.39 -1.07 -11.36
CA ASP A 117 10.49 -2.54 -11.44
C ASP A 117 10.93 -3.14 -10.11
N LEU A 118 11.96 -2.58 -9.47
CA LEU A 118 12.40 -2.96 -8.14
C LEU A 118 11.30 -2.76 -7.09
N ALA A 119 10.62 -1.61 -7.12
CA ALA A 119 9.53 -1.34 -6.18
C ALA A 119 8.32 -2.26 -6.41
N ALA A 120 8.03 -2.65 -7.66
CA ALA A 120 7.01 -3.64 -7.97
C ALA A 120 7.37 -5.03 -7.42
N TRP A 121 8.65 -5.42 -7.52
CA TRP A 121 9.15 -6.65 -6.90
C TRP A 121 9.04 -6.57 -5.36
N MET A 122 9.41 -5.45 -4.74
CA MET A 122 9.25 -5.25 -3.30
C MET A 122 7.79 -5.38 -2.85
N GLU A 123 6.86 -4.76 -3.58
CA GLU A 123 5.41 -4.91 -3.32
C GLU A 123 4.95 -6.37 -3.44
N TYR A 124 5.39 -7.08 -4.48
CA TYR A 124 5.07 -8.50 -4.65
C TYR A 124 5.63 -9.35 -3.51
N GLN A 125 6.86 -9.09 -3.05
CA GLN A 125 7.49 -9.77 -1.91
C GLN A 125 6.84 -9.42 -0.57
N GLY A 126 6.06 -8.35 -0.48
CA GLY A 126 5.46 -7.87 0.76
C GLY A 126 6.41 -7.06 1.63
N LEU A 127 7.40 -6.44 1.03
CA LEU A 127 8.33 -5.54 1.69
C LEU A 127 7.71 -4.14 1.76
N ASP A 128 7.21 -3.77 2.92
CA ASP A 128 6.40 -2.56 3.14
C ASP A 128 7.24 -1.26 3.24
N ALA A 129 8.45 -1.21 2.66
CA ALA A 129 9.28 -0.02 2.66
C ALA A 129 8.81 1.00 1.60
N ALA A 130 8.78 2.29 1.98
CA ALA A 130 8.54 3.36 1.02
C ALA A 130 9.79 3.60 0.16
N VAL A 131 9.70 3.39 -1.16
CA VAL A 131 10.77 3.68 -2.12
C VAL A 131 10.62 5.12 -2.60
N ILE A 132 11.65 5.93 -2.39
CA ILE A 132 11.69 7.35 -2.72
C ILE A 132 12.85 7.58 -3.69
N ASN A 133 12.51 7.81 -4.96
CA ASN A 133 13.47 8.12 -6.00
C ASN A 133 13.86 9.61 -5.93
N CYS A 134 15.13 9.89 -5.64
CA CYS A 134 15.70 11.23 -5.71
C CYS A 134 16.85 11.31 -6.72
N GLY A 135 16.83 10.48 -7.78
CA GLY A 135 17.73 10.64 -8.92
C GLY A 135 17.59 12.02 -9.56
N LEU A 136 18.67 12.56 -10.12
CA LEU A 136 18.67 13.87 -10.75
C LEU A 136 19.44 13.84 -12.07
N SER A 137 18.79 14.25 -13.16
CA SER A 137 19.41 14.21 -14.48
C SER A 137 20.72 15.00 -14.55
N SER A 138 21.72 14.42 -15.22
CA SER A 138 23.08 14.93 -15.40
C SER A 138 23.94 14.95 -14.12
N GLU A 139 23.43 14.51 -12.98
CA GLU A 139 24.14 14.56 -11.69
C GLU A 139 25.36 13.65 -11.67
N THR A 140 26.39 14.08 -10.95
CA THR A 140 27.61 13.31 -10.68
C THR A 140 27.84 13.19 -9.17
N VAL A 141 28.44 12.07 -8.74
CA VAL A 141 28.98 11.94 -7.39
C VAL A 141 30.42 12.45 -7.30
N SER A 142 31.08 12.58 -8.46
CA SER A 142 32.45 13.10 -8.57
C SER A 142 32.56 14.63 -8.45
N GLY A 143 31.42 15.35 -8.57
CA GLY A 143 31.41 16.81 -8.64
C GLY A 143 31.97 17.38 -9.96
N LEU A 144 32.26 16.52 -10.94
CA LEU A 144 32.82 16.93 -12.21
C LEU A 144 31.76 17.41 -13.19
N SER A 145 32.10 18.40 -13.99
CA SER A 145 31.35 18.87 -15.15
C SER A 145 32.29 19.25 -16.27
N GLU A 146 32.00 18.82 -17.47
CA GLU A 146 32.67 19.30 -18.69
C GLU A 146 32.30 20.75 -19.00
N GLU A 147 33.27 21.49 -19.58
CA GLU A 147 32.97 22.79 -20.15
C GLU A 147 31.93 22.66 -21.29
N GLY A 148 30.97 23.55 -21.28
CA GLY A 148 29.89 23.51 -22.31
C GLY A 148 28.81 22.47 -22.06
N HIS A 149 28.72 21.83 -20.89
CA HIS A 149 27.61 20.95 -20.57
C HIS A 149 26.25 21.59 -20.88
N ALA A 150 25.34 20.80 -21.48
CA ALA A 150 24.02 21.28 -21.90
C ALA A 150 24.04 22.53 -22.81
N GLY A 151 25.09 22.67 -23.65
CA GLY A 151 25.30 23.85 -24.48
C GLY A 151 25.69 25.09 -23.68
N GLY A 152 26.39 24.92 -22.57
CA GLY A 152 26.84 26.00 -21.68
C GLY A 152 25.75 26.60 -20.79
N LYS A 153 24.56 25.99 -20.73
CA LYS A 153 23.42 26.52 -19.99
C LYS A 153 23.55 26.33 -18.48
N PHE A 154 24.13 25.24 -18.05
CA PHE A 154 24.39 24.92 -16.64
C PHE A 154 25.45 23.82 -16.53
N PRO A 155 26.23 23.77 -15.44
CA PRO A 155 27.15 22.66 -15.17
C PRO A 155 26.38 21.41 -14.71
N ARG A 156 27.03 20.24 -14.78
CA ARG A 156 26.45 19.04 -14.14
C ARG A 156 26.21 19.29 -12.66
N PRO A 157 25.04 18.94 -12.14
CA PRO A 157 24.80 19.00 -10.70
C PRO A 157 25.78 18.09 -9.94
N ASP A 158 26.31 18.59 -8.82
CA ASP A 158 27.04 17.80 -7.85
C ASP A 158 26.06 17.27 -6.78
N LEU A 159 26.01 15.95 -6.58
CA LEU A 159 25.18 15.33 -5.54
C LEU A 159 25.42 15.98 -4.18
N HIS A 160 26.67 16.29 -3.86
CA HIS A 160 27.07 16.78 -2.54
C HIS A 160 26.57 18.18 -2.22
N GLU A 161 26.09 18.91 -3.23
CA GLU A 161 25.41 20.21 -3.03
C GLU A 161 24.08 20.04 -2.30
N ARG A 162 23.34 18.95 -2.58
CA ARG A 162 21.98 18.72 -2.02
C ARG A 162 21.88 17.53 -1.06
N LEU A 163 22.90 16.68 -0.96
CA LEU A 163 22.85 15.39 -0.25
C LEU A 163 22.33 15.51 1.18
N ASP A 164 22.87 16.45 1.96
CA ASP A 164 22.45 16.65 3.36
C ASP A 164 20.98 17.06 3.49
N ARG A 165 20.47 17.84 2.54
CA ARG A 165 19.07 18.25 2.53
C ARG A 165 18.17 17.06 2.21
N VAL A 166 18.53 16.24 1.23
CA VAL A 166 17.80 15.02 0.86
C VAL A 166 17.78 14.03 2.03
N LEU A 167 18.93 13.76 2.67
CA LEU A 167 19.00 12.83 3.80
C LEU A 167 18.13 13.30 4.98
N ARG A 168 18.17 14.61 5.32
CA ARG A 168 17.32 15.17 6.39
C ARG A 168 15.82 15.11 6.07
N LEU A 169 15.43 15.34 4.82
CA LEU A 169 14.03 15.32 4.41
C LEU A 169 13.46 13.90 4.31
N VAL A 170 14.22 13.01 3.68
CA VAL A 170 13.74 11.63 3.45
C VAL A 170 13.86 10.79 4.70
N GLN A 171 14.85 11.02 5.55
CA GLN A 171 15.17 10.18 6.73
C GLN A 171 15.23 8.69 6.37
N PRO A 172 16.07 8.29 5.39
CA PRO A 172 16.11 6.91 4.91
C PRO A 172 16.65 5.98 5.98
N THR A 173 16.20 4.72 5.97
CA THR A 173 16.86 3.61 6.67
C THR A 173 17.81 2.87 5.74
N VAL A 174 17.57 2.95 4.41
CA VAL A 174 18.46 2.43 3.38
C VAL A 174 18.63 3.48 2.28
N VAL A 175 19.85 3.64 1.80
CA VAL A 175 20.19 4.39 0.58
C VAL A 175 20.65 3.40 -0.47
N MET A 176 20.09 3.46 -1.70
CA MET A 176 20.62 2.78 -2.88
C MET A 176 21.19 3.83 -3.82
N ALA A 177 22.46 3.69 -4.21
CA ALA A 177 23.15 4.70 -5.01
C ALA A 177 23.70 4.10 -6.30
N CYS A 178 23.26 4.63 -7.46
CA CYS A 178 23.67 4.21 -8.79
C CYS A 178 24.30 5.41 -9.53
N TYR A 179 25.60 5.57 -9.41
CA TYR A 179 26.39 6.64 -10.05
C TYR A 179 27.54 6.06 -10.85
N GLY A 180 27.98 6.78 -11.88
CA GLY A 180 29.12 6.43 -12.72
C GLY A 180 28.96 7.00 -14.11
N MET A 181 27.77 6.86 -14.72
CA MET A 181 27.52 7.21 -16.12
C MET A 181 27.98 8.63 -16.50
N ASN A 182 27.75 9.61 -15.64
CA ASN A 182 28.17 10.99 -15.87
C ASN A 182 29.50 11.35 -15.20
N CYS A 183 30.02 10.52 -14.30
CA CYS A 183 31.09 10.91 -13.37
C CYS A 183 32.47 11.06 -14.03
N GLY A 184 32.69 10.39 -15.15
CA GLY A 184 33.89 10.53 -15.98
C GLY A 184 33.74 11.56 -17.11
N ILE A 185 32.63 12.29 -17.15
CA ILE A 185 32.32 13.34 -18.15
C ILE A 185 32.55 12.90 -19.61
N TYR A 186 32.29 11.61 -19.90
CA TYR A 186 32.47 10.98 -21.21
C TYR A 186 33.88 11.10 -21.82
N GLN A 187 34.91 11.17 -20.97
CA GLN A 187 36.30 11.23 -21.33
C GLN A 187 37.00 9.88 -21.03
N PRO A 188 38.15 9.58 -21.67
CA PRO A 188 38.91 8.37 -21.39
C PRO A 188 39.26 8.23 -19.88
N LEU A 189 39.51 7.03 -19.42
CA LEU A 189 39.93 6.80 -18.04
C LEU A 189 41.15 7.64 -17.69
N ASP A 190 41.09 8.33 -16.58
CA ASP A 190 42.12 9.22 -16.08
C ASP A 190 42.15 9.14 -14.55
N GLU A 191 43.34 9.10 -13.97
CA GLU A 191 43.52 8.87 -12.53
C GLU A 191 42.94 10.00 -11.67
N GLU A 192 43.03 11.27 -12.09
CA GLU A 192 42.48 12.39 -11.33
C GLU A 192 40.96 12.36 -11.31
N ARG A 193 40.31 12.12 -12.47
CA ARG A 193 38.86 11.97 -12.54
C ARG A 193 38.40 10.75 -11.77
N PHE A 194 39.14 9.66 -11.86
CA PHE A 194 38.83 8.44 -11.09
C PHE A 194 38.98 8.68 -9.58
N ALA A 195 39.99 9.39 -9.15
CA ALA A 195 40.15 9.77 -7.74
C ALA A 195 38.98 10.60 -7.23
N LYS A 196 38.45 11.52 -8.06
CA LYS A 196 37.24 12.31 -7.71
C LYS A 196 35.97 11.44 -7.60
N PHE A 197 35.80 10.44 -8.48
CA PHE A 197 34.72 9.47 -8.36
C PHE A 197 34.82 8.67 -7.05
N LYS A 198 36.03 8.17 -6.73
CA LYS A 198 36.29 7.43 -5.47
C LYS A 198 35.97 8.28 -4.26
N ALA A 199 36.54 9.48 -4.17
CA ALA A 199 36.33 10.40 -3.04
C ALA A 199 34.86 10.82 -2.88
N GLY A 200 34.14 11.06 -3.99
CA GLY A 200 32.74 11.38 -3.95
C GLY A 200 31.87 10.21 -3.46
N SER A 201 32.20 9.00 -3.89
CA SER A 201 31.50 7.78 -3.45
C SER A 201 31.74 7.46 -1.97
N GLU A 202 32.99 7.67 -1.49
CA GLU A 202 33.35 7.54 -0.07
C GLU A 202 32.60 8.58 0.78
N ARG A 203 32.57 9.83 0.33
CA ARG A 203 31.83 10.91 1.01
C ARG A 203 30.33 10.61 1.08
N LEU A 204 29.72 10.07 0.01
CA LEU A 204 28.33 9.62 0.02
C LEU A 204 28.12 8.49 1.03
N HIS A 205 29.02 7.50 1.06
CA HIS A 205 28.98 6.37 1.99
C HIS A 205 28.97 6.85 3.45
N GLU A 206 29.93 7.74 3.79
CA GLU A 206 30.00 8.34 5.12
C GLU A 206 28.74 9.15 5.48
N ALA A 207 28.23 9.97 4.55
CA ALA A 207 27.06 10.81 4.79
C ALA A 207 25.81 9.97 5.08
N ALA A 208 25.61 8.88 4.35
CA ALA A 208 24.51 7.94 4.60
C ALA A 208 24.65 7.29 6.00
N GLY A 209 25.85 6.80 6.35
CA GLY A 209 26.14 6.23 7.67
C GLY A 209 25.91 7.23 8.81
N LYS A 210 26.38 8.48 8.66
CA LYS A 210 26.15 9.57 9.63
C LYS A 210 24.67 9.90 9.79
N ALA A 211 23.84 9.72 8.74
CA ALA A 211 22.39 9.87 8.79
C ALA A 211 21.67 8.65 9.38
N GLY A 212 22.39 7.61 9.79
CA GLY A 212 21.82 6.38 10.35
C GLY A 212 21.24 5.41 9.30
N ALA A 213 21.58 5.59 8.02
CA ALA A 213 21.13 4.74 6.94
C ALA A 213 22.21 3.73 6.53
N THR A 214 21.79 2.48 6.24
CA THR A 214 22.61 1.52 5.52
C THR A 214 22.67 1.91 4.05
N ILE A 215 23.87 1.95 3.43
CA ILE A 215 23.99 2.25 2.01
C ILE A 215 24.34 1.00 1.20
N ILE A 216 23.66 0.82 0.07
CA ILE A 216 23.92 -0.19 -0.95
C ILE A 216 24.37 0.55 -2.21
N HIS A 217 25.61 0.38 -2.60
CA HIS A 217 26.13 0.92 -3.86
C HIS A 217 25.79 -0.03 -5.00
N LEU A 218 25.39 0.53 -6.14
CA LEU A 218 25.19 -0.20 -7.39
C LEU A 218 26.30 0.19 -8.36
N THR A 219 26.91 -0.77 -9.03
CA THR A 219 27.82 -0.44 -10.13
C THR A 219 27.03 0.24 -11.25
N PRO A 220 27.62 1.18 -12.03
CA PRO A 220 26.92 1.87 -13.10
C PRO A 220 26.42 0.89 -14.18
N PRO A 221 25.31 1.20 -14.88
CA PRO A 221 24.89 0.46 -16.07
C PRO A 221 25.95 0.54 -17.18
N VAL A 222 25.86 -0.34 -18.19
CA VAL A 222 26.75 -0.32 -19.35
C VAL A 222 26.55 0.92 -20.20
N TYR A 223 27.64 1.44 -20.79
CA TYR A 223 27.61 2.42 -21.85
C TYR A 223 27.74 1.73 -23.20
N GLY A 224 26.82 1.94 -24.10
CA GLY A 224 26.92 1.32 -25.42
C GLY A 224 25.67 1.47 -26.25
N GLY A 225 25.77 2.28 -27.29
CA GLY A 225 24.74 2.47 -28.32
C GLY A 225 24.81 1.44 -29.43
N PRO A 226 23.91 1.58 -30.43
CA PRO A 226 24.00 0.80 -31.65
C PRO A 226 25.33 1.07 -32.37
N PRO A 227 25.97 0.06 -32.95
CA PRO A 227 27.20 0.24 -33.73
C PRO A 227 27.05 1.33 -34.81
N GLY A 228 28.09 2.16 -34.96
CA GLY A 228 28.09 3.27 -35.91
C GLY A 228 27.27 4.50 -35.51
N LYS A 229 26.70 4.52 -34.30
CA LYS A 229 26.05 5.70 -33.71
C LYS A 229 26.82 6.13 -32.47
N PRO A 230 27.81 6.99 -32.58
CA PRO A 230 28.56 7.44 -31.40
C PRO A 230 27.63 8.18 -30.45
N GLY A 231 27.72 7.82 -29.15
CA GLY A 231 27.08 8.56 -28.07
C GLY A 231 27.87 9.82 -27.66
N PRO A 232 27.60 10.39 -26.49
CA PRO A 232 28.28 11.59 -26.00
C PRO A 232 29.81 11.44 -25.85
N ALA A 233 30.31 10.22 -25.70
CA ALA A 233 31.75 9.94 -25.62
C ALA A 233 32.45 9.90 -26.99
N GLY A 234 31.72 9.98 -28.11
CA GLY A 234 32.28 9.86 -29.44
C GLY A 234 32.96 8.50 -29.65
N GLU A 235 34.27 8.53 -30.01
CA GLU A 235 35.07 7.33 -30.24
C GLU A 235 35.72 6.77 -28.96
N VAL A 236 35.50 7.42 -27.81
CA VAL A 236 36.07 6.96 -26.52
C VAL A 236 35.36 5.66 -26.09
N ASP A 237 36.13 4.66 -25.75
CA ASP A 237 35.63 3.47 -25.04
C ASP A 237 35.26 3.84 -23.62
N TYR A 238 34.07 4.41 -23.47
CA TYR A 238 33.58 4.87 -22.18
C TYR A 238 33.09 3.73 -21.28
N ASP A 239 32.75 2.59 -21.85
CA ASP A 239 32.36 1.41 -21.06
C ASP A 239 33.58 0.84 -20.29
N ALA A 240 34.78 0.97 -20.82
CA ALA A 240 36.02 0.67 -20.08
C ALA A 240 36.20 1.56 -18.83
N VAL A 241 35.76 2.82 -18.89
CA VAL A 241 35.75 3.72 -17.71
C VAL A 241 34.76 3.21 -16.67
N LEU A 242 33.55 2.82 -17.09
CA LEU A 242 32.51 2.31 -16.19
C LEU A 242 32.91 0.94 -15.61
N THR A 243 33.61 0.12 -16.37
CA THR A 243 34.21 -1.14 -15.90
C THR A 243 35.19 -0.87 -14.76
N ALA A 244 36.13 0.07 -14.93
CA ALA A 244 37.08 0.43 -13.88
C ALA A 244 36.38 0.97 -12.62
N TYR A 245 35.33 1.77 -12.77
CA TYR A 245 34.50 2.25 -11.65
C TYR A 245 33.79 1.11 -10.94
N SER A 246 33.26 0.16 -11.69
CA SER A 246 32.57 -1.03 -11.19
C SER A 246 33.51 -1.93 -10.40
N GLU A 247 34.69 -2.22 -10.93
CA GLU A 247 35.72 -3.04 -10.27
C GLU A 247 36.14 -2.43 -8.94
N TRP A 248 36.35 -1.10 -8.91
CA TRP A 248 36.67 -0.42 -7.67
C TRP A 248 35.55 -0.48 -6.65
N LEU A 249 34.29 -0.24 -7.04
CA LEU A 249 33.14 -0.40 -6.14
C LEU A 249 33.06 -1.82 -5.60
N LEU A 250 33.23 -2.83 -6.45
CA LEU A 250 33.20 -4.23 -6.05
C LEU A 250 34.33 -4.58 -5.08
N SER A 251 35.52 -3.98 -5.25
CA SER A 251 36.64 -4.18 -4.31
C SER A 251 36.30 -3.70 -2.90
N LYS A 252 35.44 -2.68 -2.76
CA LYS A 252 34.97 -2.16 -1.46
C LYS A 252 34.14 -3.14 -0.62
N ARG A 253 33.70 -4.26 -1.20
CA ARG A 253 33.13 -5.36 -0.44
C ARG A 253 34.08 -5.90 0.64
N ALA A 254 35.39 -5.89 0.37
CA ALA A 254 36.42 -6.26 1.33
C ALA A 254 36.46 -5.32 2.53
N ASP A 255 36.07 -4.05 2.33
CA ASP A 255 35.99 -3.02 3.36
C ASP A 255 34.63 -3.02 4.08
N GLY A 256 33.76 -4.02 3.80
CA GLY A 256 32.44 -4.17 4.41
C GLY A 256 31.33 -3.36 3.73
N TRP A 257 31.57 -2.75 2.56
CA TRP A 257 30.52 -2.06 1.81
C TRP A 257 29.53 -3.05 1.21
N LEU A 258 28.26 -2.70 1.23
CA LEU A 258 27.24 -3.41 0.48
C LEU A 258 27.27 -2.90 -0.97
N VAL A 259 27.68 -3.74 -1.90
CA VAL A 259 27.78 -3.41 -3.32
C VAL A 259 27.08 -4.48 -4.14
N ILE A 260 26.14 -4.07 -5.01
CA ILE A 260 25.49 -4.94 -5.99
C ILE A 260 26.07 -4.65 -7.37
N ASP A 261 26.49 -5.71 -8.07
CA ASP A 261 26.98 -5.60 -9.43
C ASP A 261 25.80 -5.52 -10.42
N VAL A 262 25.66 -4.40 -11.08
CA VAL A 262 24.73 -4.16 -12.18
C VAL A 262 25.47 -4.25 -13.52
N HIS A 263 26.70 -3.70 -13.58
CA HIS A 263 27.48 -3.58 -14.80
C HIS A 263 27.78 -4.95 -15.44
N GLY A 264 28.38 -5.83 -14.68
CA GLY A 264 28.81 -7.14 -15.20
C GLY A 264 27.66 -7.99 -15.76
N PRO A 265 26.57 -8.19 -15.01
CA PRO A 265 25.39 -8.88 -15.55
C PRO A 265 24.80 -8.22 -16.80
N MET A 266 24.74 -6.89 -16.83
CA MET A 266 24.17 -6.15 -17.96
C MET A 266 25.08 -6.25 -19.21
N LEU A 267 26.41 -6.19 -19.01
CA LEU A 267 27.39 -6.36 -20.10
C LEU A 267 27.27 -7.74 -20.72
N ARG A 268 27.22 -8.80 -19.90
CA ARG A 268 27.03 -10.17 -20.39
C ARG A 268 25.71 -10.33 -21.17
N ALA A 269 24.64 -9.72 -20.70
CA ALA A 269 23.36 -9.75 -21.41
C ALA A 269 23.43 -9.02 -22.77
N LEU A 270 24.12 -7.88 -22.82
CA LEU A 270 24.36 -7.12 -24.06
C LEU A 270 25.17 -7.95 -25.08
N GLU A 271 26.26 -8.56 -24.63
CA GLU A 271 27.10 -9.43 -25.46
C GLU A 271 26.31 -10.62 -26.01
N GLU A 272 25.50 -11.27 -25.19
CA GLU A 272 24.68 -12.40 -25.63
C GLU A 272 23.64 -11.99 -26.66
N ARG A 273 22.98 -10.85 -26.48
CA ARG A 273 22.04 -10.30 -27.46
C ARG A 273 22.73 -9.93 -28.77
N ARG A 274 23.95 -9.40 -28.73
CA ARG A 274 24.74 -9.04 -29.91
C ARG A 274 25.25 -10.23 -30.72
N LYS A 275 25.32 -11.43 -30.14
CA LYS A 275 25.56 -12.67 -30.92
C LYS A 275 24.42 -12.97 -31.89
N GLN A 276 23.18 -12.60 -31.52
CA GLN A 276 21.98 -12.83 -32.32
C GLN A 276 21.67 -11.63 -33.22
N ASP A 277 21.81 -10.42 -32.70
CA ASP A 277 21.66 -9.17 -33.42
C ASP A 277 22.87 -8.25 -33.13
N PRO A 278 23.87 -8.22 -34.02
CA PRO A 278 25.06 -7.39 -33.83
C PRO A 278 24.77 -5.89 -33.70
N THR A 279 23.58 -5.42 -34.08
CA THR A 279 23.17 -4.02 -33.99
C THR A 279 22.44 -3.69 -32.68
N PHE A 280 22.20 -4.68 -31.84
CA PHE A 280 21.44 -4.53 -30.61
C PHE A 280 22.11 -3.58 -29.60
N SER A 281 21.32 -2.77 -28.95
CA SER A 281 21.70 -1.91 -27.82
C SER A 281 20.56 -1.73 -26.84
N PHE A 282 20.85 -1.71 -25.55
CA PHE A 282 19.89 -1.32 -24.52
C PHE A 282 19.56 0.18 -24.54
N ALA A 283 20.46 1.01 -25.08
CA ALA A 283 20.34 2.46 -25.08
C ALA A 283 20.56 3.02 -26.49
N ALA A 284 19.53 3.60 -27.10
CA ALA A 284 19.60 4.16 -28.46
C ALA A 284 20.57 5.35 -28.60
N ASP A 285 20.85 6.04 -27.47
CA ASP A 285 21.76 7.18 -27.36
C ASP A 285 23.05 6.83 -26.62
N SER A 286 23.31 5.56 -26.38
CA SER A 286 24.43 4.98 -25.63
C SER A 286 24.38 5.14 -24.11
N VAL A 287 23.48 5.96 -23.57
CA VAL A 287 23.42 6.37 -22.14
C VAL A 287 22.14 5.91 -21.45
N HIS A 288 20.99 6.14 -22.10
CA HIS A 288 19.69 5.97 -21.44
C HIS A 288 19.02 4.66 -21.89
N PRO A 289 19.04 3.61 -21.04
CA PRO A 289 18.42 2.35 -21.40
C PRO A 289 16.91 2.50 -21.56
N GLY A 290 16.35 1.89 -22.65
CA GLY A 290 14.93 1.69 -22.83
C GLY A 290 14.36 0.64 -21.84
N ASP A 291 13.09 0.28 -22.00
CA ASP A 291 12.38 -0.60 -21.04
C ASP A 291 13.11 -1.91 -20.76
N GLU A 292 13.63 -2.59 -21.81
CA GLU A 292 14.42 -3.82 -21.67
C GLU A 292 15.69 -3.57 -20.84
N GLY A 293 16.41 -2.48 -21.12
CA GLY A 293 17.62 -2.12 -20.37
C GLY A 293 17.33 -1.69 -18.93
N GLN A 294 16.20 -1.02 -18.68
CA GLN A 294 15.74 -0.70 -17.33
C GLN A 294 15.45 -1.98 -16.53
N TRP A 295 14.79 -2.97 -17.16
CA TRP A 295 14.58 -4.26 -16.54
C TRP A 295 15.91 -4.98 -16.25
N GLN A 296 16.93 -4.93 -17.14
CA GLN A 296 18.24 -5.53 -16.85
C GLN A 296 18.91 -4.93 -15.61
N ILE A 297 18.77 -3.61 -15.37
CA ILE A 297 19.24 -2.97 -14.13
C ILE A 297 18.46 -3.53 -12.92
N ALA A 298 17.15 -3.49 -12.94
CA ALA A 298 16.30 -3.98 -11.85
C ALA A 298 16.57 -5.47 -11.55
N ARG A 299 16.70 -6.27 -12.59
CA ARG A 299 17.01 -7.71 -12.55
C ARG A 299 18.33 -7.98 -11.84
N ALA A 300 19.38 -7.22 -12.16
CA ALA A 300 20.69 -7.36 -11.51
C ALA A 300 20.61 -6.97 -10.01
N VAL A 301 19.84 -5.93 -9.68
CA VAL A 301 19.59 -5.52 -8.30
C VAL A 301 18.82 -6.61 -7.54
N ILE A 302 17.76 -7.16 -8.12
CA ILE A 302 16.94 -8.23 -7.52
C ILE A 302 17.77 -9.50 -7.28
N ALA A 303 18.64 -9.88 -8.23
CA ALA A 303 19.61 -10.98 -8.05
C ALA A 303 20.56 -10.69 -6.88
N GLY A 304 21.11 -9.47 -6.81
CA GLY A 304 21.96 -9.05 -5.71
C GLY A 304 21.28 -8.98 -4.35
N LEU A 305 19.94 -8.92 -4.34
CA LEU A 305 19.08 -9.06 -3.17
C LEU A 305 18.73 -10.53 -2.87
N GLY A 306 19.29 -11.49 -3.62
CA GLY A 306 19.14 -12.93 -3.37
C GLY A 306 17.87 -13.58 -3.95
N ASP A 307 17.16 -12.94 -4.86
CA ASP A 307 16.04 -13.53 -5.60
C ASP A 307 16.46 -13.89 -7.03
N GLU A 308 17.25 -14.95 -7.14
CA GLU A 308 17.73 -15.43 -8.43
C GLU A 308 16.60 -15.94 -9.34
N GLN A 309 15.50 -16.44 -8.75
CA GLN A 309 14.36 -16.93 -9.52
C GLN A 309 13.62 -15.79 -10.23
N ALA A 310 13.33 -14.71 -9.54
CA ALA A 310 12.75 -13.52 -10.17
C ALA A 310 13.71 -12.90 -11.19
N ALA A 311 15.00 -12.91 -10.89
CA ALA A 311 16.05 -12.44 -11.78
C ALA A 311 16.34 -13.36 -12.98
N ALA A 312 15.89 -14.60 -12.99
CA ALA A 312 16.05 -15.51 -14.15
C ALA A 312 15.15 -15.14 -15.33
N ALA A 313 14.08 -14.39 -15.12
CA ALA A 313 13.15 -14.00 -16.17
C ALA A 313 13.83 -13.02 -17.16
N PRO A 314 13.83 -13.31 -18.49
CA PRO A 314 14.43 -12.43 -19.48
C PRO A 314 13.70 -11.09 -19.59
N ASP A 315 12.38 -11.11 -19.48
CA ASP A 315 11.48 -9.99 -19.51
C ASP A 315 10.85 -9.75 -18.13
N LEU A 316 10.31 -8.56 -17.91
CA LEU A 316 9.60 -8.24 -16.68
C LEU A 316 8.43 -9.22 -16.47
N PRO A 317 8.40 -9.97 -15.35
CA PRO A 317 7.32 -10.91 -15.09
C PRO A 317 5.95 -10.22 -15.05
N GLU A 318 4.94 -10.83 -15.68
CA GLU A 318 3.56 -10.29 -15.74
C GLU A 318 3.02 -9.94 -14.36
N MET A 319 3.33 -10.77 -13.35
CA MET A 319 2.91 -10.53 -11.97
C MET A 319 3.49 -9.24 -11.37
N LEU A 320 4.71 -8.83 -11.77
CA LEU A 320 5.30 -7.55 -11.37
C LEU A 320 4.71 -6.41 -12.20
N GLY A 321 4.47 -6.64 -13.49
CA GLY A 321 3.82 -5.70 -14.40
C GLY A 321 2.47 -5.20 -13.88
N ALA A 322 1.73 -6.06 -13.16
CA ALA A 322 0.45 -5.69 -12.55
C ALA A 322 0.56 -4.55 -11.51
N PHE A 323 1.72 -4.33 -10.90
CA PHE A 323 1.95 -3.25 -9.92
C PHE A 323 2.44 -1.95 -10.56
N LEU A 324 3.04 -2.00 -11.75
CA LEU A 324 3.77 -0.89 -12.34
C LEU A 324 2.98 0.42 -12.47
N PRO A 325 1.70 0.44 -12.91
CA PRO A 325 0.98 1.70 -13.05
C PRO A 325 0.88 2.48 -11.74
N ASP A 326 0.54 1.78 -10.64
CA ASP A 326 0.38 2.39 -9.33
C ASP A 326 1.74 2.71 -8.69
N VAL A 327 2.71 1.82 -8.81
CA VAL A 327 4.08 2.03 -8.32
C VAL A 327 4.73 3.22 -9.01
N SER A 328 4.64 3.33 -10.34
CA SER A 328 5.19 4.45 -11.12
C SER A 328 4.52 5.76 -10.74
N LYS A 329 3.19 5.78 -10.58
CA LYS A 329 2.44 6.96 -10.14
C LYS A 329 2.90 7.42 -8.74
N ARG A 330 3.02 6.48 -7.79
CA ARG A 330 3.51 6.76 -6.43
C ARG A 330 4.94 7.29 -6.45
N MET A 331 5.83 6.64 -7.19
CA MET A 331 7.23 7.02 -7.30
C MET A 331 7.39 8.43 -7.89
N GLN A 332 6.73 8.75 -9.01
CA GLN A 332 6.78 10.07 -9.62
C GLN A 332 6.28 11.16 -8.68
N LEU A 333 5.15 10.91 -8.01
CA LEU A 333 4.56 11.83 -7.04
C LEU A 333 5.55 12.18 -5.90
N LEU A 334 6.18 11.17 -5.32
CA LEU A 334 7.15 11.36 -4.24
C LEU A 334 8.46 11.99 -4.77
N ARG A 335 8.98 11.53 -5.92
CA ARG A 335 10.18 12.10 -6.55
C ARG A 335 10.07 13.60 -6.74
N ASP A 336 9.01 14.04 -7.41
CA ASP A 336 8.82 15.45 -7.75
C ASP A 336 8.68 16.31 -6.48
N ALA A 337 7.96 15.80 -5.47
CA ALA A 337 7.79 16.47 -4.19
C ALA A 337 9.13 16.59 -3.41
N TYR A 338 9.87 15.50 -3.29
CA TYR A 338 11.12 15.50 -2.52
C TYR A 338 12.25 16.25 -3.22
N LEU A 339 12.34 16.19 -4.56
CA LEU A 339 13.30 17.02 -5.32
C LEU A 339 12.98 18.51 -5.15
N SER A 340 11.72 18.91 -5.21
CA SER A 340 11.30 20.30 -4.99
C SER A 340 11.60 20.77 -3.57
N ALA A 341 11.33 19.95 -2.56
CA ALA A 341 11.55 20.29 -1.15
C ALA A 341 13.04 20.36 -0.79
N ALA A 342 13.86 19.44 -1.34
CA ALA A 342 15.31 19.46 -1.13
C ALA A 342 15.99 20.63 -1.84
N GLY A 343 15.43 21.06 -2.97
CA GLY A 343 16.08 22.01 -3.87
C GLY A 343 17.28 21.38 -4.61
N HIS A 344 17.59 21.88 -5.79
CA HIS A 344 18.71 21.46 -6.62
C HIS A 344 19.04 22.51 -7.68
N LEU A 345 20.25 22.44 -8.23
CA LEU A 345 20.71 23.39 -9.24
C LEU A 345 20.36 23.01 -10.69
N ARG A 346 19.69 21.86 -10.90
CA ARG A 346 19.30 21.38 -12.23
C ARG A 346 18.06 22.14 -12.74
N PRO A 347 18.15 22.94 -13.82
CA PRO A 347 16.98 23.61 -14.39
C PRO A 347 16.06 22.62 -15.13
N GLY A 348 14.79 22.99 -15.30
CA GLY A 348 13.81 22.25 -16.10
C GLY A 348 13.20 21.03 -15.40
N VAL A 349 13.47 20.78 -14.12
CA VAL A 349 12.74 19.81 -13.33
C VAL A 349 11.40 20.41 -12.90
N LYS A 350 10.31 19.68 -13.10
CA LYS A 350 8.97 20.13 -12.75
C LYS A 350 8.84 20.24 -11.22
N PRO A 351 8.24 21.31 -10.69
CA PRO A 351 7.94 21.39 -9.28
C PRO A 351 6.90 20.34 -8.88
N GLY A 352 7.12 19.69 -7.75
CA GLY A 352 6.20 18.73 -7.14
C GLY A 352 5.25 19.39 -6.15
N LEU A 353 4.33 18.59 -5.64
CA LEU A 353 3.45 18.97 -4.52
C LEU A 353 4.27 19.17 -3.23
N PRO A 354 3.72 19.87 -2.23
CA PRO A 354 4.27 19.84 -0.88
C PRO A 354 4.45 18.39 -0.40
N ALA A 355 5.58 18.08 0.25
CA ALA A 355 5.94 16.69 0.59
C ALA A 355 4.85 15.99 1.43
N ALA A 356 4.23 16.68 2.40
CA ALA A 356 3.15 16.10 3.21
C ALA A 356 1.90 15.73 2.38
N GLU A 357 1.54 16.54 1.38
CA GLU A 357 0.43 16.24 0.48
C GLU A 357 0.76 15.06 -0.44
N ALA A 358 1.98 15.03 -0.97
CA ALA A 358 2.45 13.92 -1.79
C ALA A 358 2.47 12.61 -1.00
N GLU A 359 2.92 12.62 0.25
CA GLU A 359 2.90 11.43 1.12
C GLU A 359 1.48 10.95 1.43
N ALA A 360 0.54 11.86 1.70
CA ALA A 360 -0.85 11.50 1.91
C ALA A 360 -1.46 10.80 0.68
N LYS A 361 -1.21 11.34 -0.53
CA LYS A 361 -1.63 10.69 -1.79
C LYS A 361 -0.91 9.37 -2.03
N ALA A 362 0.39 9.29 -1.76
CA ALA A 362 1.17 8.07 -1.89
C ALA A 362 0.68 6.95 -0.94
N ALA A 363 0.22 7.30 0.27
CA ALA A 363 -0.37 6.35 1.21
C ALA A 363 -1.63 5.68 0.66
N LEU A 364 -2.49 6.41 -0.07
CA LEU A 364 -3.68 5.85 -0.72
C LEU A 364 -3.28 4.84 -1.81
N ILE A 365 -2.26 5.18 -2.62
CA ILE A 365 -1.73 4.27 -3.64
C ILE A 365 -1.13 3.02 -2.98
N THR A 366 -0.43 3.18 -1.86
CA THR A 366 0.14 2.04 -1.10
C THR A 366 -0.95 1.10 -0.59
N ALA A 367 -2.10 1.63 -0.14
CA ALA A 367 -3.24 0.80 0.24
C ALA A 367 -3.76 -0.02 -0.96
N SER A 368 -3.92 0.60 -2.13
CA SER A 368 -4.31 -0.10 -3.38
C SER A 368 -3.31 -1.19 -3.78
N LEU A 369 -2.00 -0.94 -3.63
CA LEU A 369 -0.96 -1.93 -3.93
C LEU A 369 -1.02 -3.13 -2.98
N ARG A 370 -1.30 -2.92 -1.68
CA ARG A 370 -1.52 -4.01 -0.73
C ARG A 370 -2.71 -4.88 -1.09
N ASP A 371 -3.82 -4.27 -1.50
CA ASP A 371 -5.00 -5.00 -1.96
C ASP A 371 -4.68 -5.82 -3.22
N ARG A 372 -3.97 -5.24 -4.19
CA ARG A 372 -3.51 -5.95 -5.39
C ARG A 372 -2.59 -7.12 -5.07
N ARG A 373 -1.69 -6.98 -4.10
CA ARG A 373 -0.84 -8.08 -3.62
C ARG A 373 -1.69 -9.25 -3.08
N LEU A 374 -2.71 -8.96 -2.28
CA LEU A 374 -3.64 -9.97 -1.80
C LEU A 374 -4.35 -10.68 -2.96
N GLN A 375 -4.75 -9.93 -3.99
CA GLN A 375 -5.38 -10.47 -5.20
C GLN A 375 -4.45 -11.47 -5.93
N LEU A 376 -3.18 -11.10 -6.14
CA LEU A 376 -2.23 -11.92 -6.88
C LEU A 376 -1.74 -13.15 -6.11
N ARG A 377 -1.70 -13.06 -4.77
CA ARG A 377 -1.32 -14.18 -3.90
C ARG A 377 -2.48 -15.10 -3.54
N GLY A 378 -3.74 -14.65 -3.74
CA GLY A 378 -4.92 -15.47 -3.55
C GLY A 378 -4.89 -16.71 -4.46
N ARG A 379 -5.35 -17.84 -3.93
CA ARG A 379 -5.41 -19.09 -4.67
C ARG A 379 -6.83 -19.36 -5.15
N LYS A 380 -7.03 -19.61 -6.44
CA LYS A 380 -8.27 -20.19 -6.91
C LYS A 380 -8.32 -21.66 -6.49
N HIS A 381 -9.37 -22.05 -5.78
CA HIS A 381 -9.65 -23.44 -5.48
C HIS A 381 -10.06 -24.17 -6.77
N GLN A 382 -9.95 -25.52 -6.82
CA GLN A 382 -10.37 -26.34 -7.97
C GLN A 382 -11.81 -26.11 -8.41
N SER A 383 -12.69 -25.65 -7.49
CA SER A 383 -14.08 -25.24 -7.76
C SER A 383 -14.23 -23.89 -8.47
N GLY A 384 -13.13 -23.15 -8.73
CA GLY A 384 -13.18 -21.76 -9.22
C GLY A 384 -13.39 -20.70 -8.13
N GLU A 385 -13.61 -21.12 -6.88
CA GLU A 385 -13.74 -20.28 -5.70
C GLU A 385 -12.40 -19.60 -5.39
N TRP A 386 -12.43 -18.30 -5.11
CA TRP A 386 -11.27 -17.59 -4.60
C TRP A 386 -11.15 -17.75 -3.08
N ARG A 387 -9.92 -17.89 -2.57
CA ARG A 387 -9.64 -17.94 -1.12
C ARG A 387 -8.51 -17.00 -0.76
N MET A 388 -8.71 -16.27 0.34
CA MET A 388 -7.62 -15.48 0.96
C MET A 388 -6.39 -16.36 1.18
N PRO A 389 -5.16 -15.82 0.98
CA PRO A 389 -3.92 -16.53 1.31
C PRO A 389 -3.64 -16.52 2.83
N ILE A 390 -4.68 -16.64 3.63
CA ILE A 390 -4.64 -16.67 5.09
C ILE A 390 -5.36 -17.92 5.55
N GLU A 391 -4.69 -18.77 6.33
CA GLU A 391 -5.33 -19.84 7.05
C GLU A 391 -5.98 -19.26 8.31
N TRP A 392 -7.28 -19.02 8.22
CA TRP A 392 -8.03 -18.51 9.35
C TRP A 392 -8.18 -19.58 10.45
N PRO A 393 -7.93 -19.24 11.73
CA PRO A 393 -8.30 -20.11 12.82
C PRO A 393 -9.83 -20.26 12.84
N ARG A 394 -10.30 -21.44 13.24
CA ARG A 394 -11.72 -21.68 13.39
C ARG A 394 -12.29 -20.82 14.52
N PRO A 395 -13.38 -20.06 14.31
CA PRO A 395 -14.05 -19.32 15.35
C PRO A 395 -14.54 -20.28 16.47
N LYS A 396 -14.22 -19.91 17.70
CA LYS A 396 -14.65 -20.68 18.88
C LYS A 396 -16.16 -20.58 19.04
N VAL A 397 -16.85 -21.72 19.23
CA VAL A 397 -18.27 -21.74 19.58
C VAL A 397 -18.46 -21.15 20.99
N VAL A 398 -19.39 -20.21 21.11
CA VAL A 398 -19.77 -19.56 22.37
C VAL A 398 -21.28 -19.63 22.56
N ALA A 399 -21.71 -19.60 23.81
CA ALA A 399 -23.15 -19.50 24.10
C ALA A 399 -23.71 -18.17 23.55
N PRO A 400 -24.79 -18.21 22.75
CA PRO A 400 -25.47 -17.00 22.33
C PRO A 400 -26.10 -16.27 23.52
N GLY A 401 -26.38 -14.99 23.40
CA GLY A 401 -27.20 -14.23 24.34
C GLY A 401 -28.62 -14.81 24.48
N PRO A 402 -29.53 -14.21 25.23
CA PRO A 402 -30.93 -14.67 25.34
C PRO A 402 -31.61 -14.73 23.97
N ALA A 403 -32.47 -15.72 23.76
CA ALA A 403 -33.28 -15.77 22.56
C ALA A 403 -34.29 -14.60 22.54
N PRO A 404 -34.54 -13.94 21.36
CA PRO A 404 -35.51 -12.87 21.27
C PRO A 404 -36.93 -13.43 21.60
N ALA A 405 -37.57 -12.87 22.61
CA ALA A 405 -38.91 -13.28 23.06
C ALA A 405 -40.00 -12.92 22.03
N GLY A 406 -39.74 -11.96 21.15
CA GLY A 406 -40.60 -11.48 20.08
C GLY A 406 -39.79 -10.64 19.08
N PRO A 407 -40.43 -10.06 18.05
CA PRO A 407 -39.77 -9.11 17.17
C PRO A 407 -39.19 -7.93 17.96
N ALA A 408 -37.99 -7.50 17.58
CA ALA A 408 -37.34 -6.37 18.23
C ALA A 408 -38.17 -5.08 18.03
N ALA A 409 -38.19 -4.24 19.06
CA ALA A 409 -38.82 -2.92 18.96
C ALA A 409 -38.03 -2.04 17.97
N VAL A 410 -38.73 -1.37 17.08
CA VAL A 410 -38.16 -0.46 16.11
C VAL A 410 -37.87 0.90 16.80
N PRO A 411 -36.66 1.45 16.74
CA PRO A 411 -36.37 2.80 17.22
C PRO A 411 -37.21 3.85 16.47
N ALA A 412 -37.62 4.90 17.16
CA ALA A 412 -38.49 5.93 16.58
C ALA A 412 -37.86 6.69 15.39
N ASP A 413 -36.55 6.72 15.32
CA ASP A 413 -35.76 7.35 14.25
C ASP A 413 -35.27 6.35 13.17
N ALA A 414 -35.73 5.10 13.22
CA ALA A 414 -35.41 4.08 12.22
C ALA A 414 -36.45 4.01 11.11
N ILE A 415 -35.99 3.62 9.93
CA ILE A 415 -36.82 3.32 8.77
C ILE A 415 -37.14 1.83 8.82
N VAL A 416 -38.43 1.50 8.85
CA VAL A 416 -38.91 0.11 8.80
C VAL A 416 -38.76 -0.43 7.38
N LEU A 417 -38.03 -1.54 7.25
CA LEU A 417 -37.90 -2.28 5.99
C LEU A 417 -38.86 -3.50 5.94
N PHE A 418 -39.12 -4.11 7.10
CA PHE A 418 -40.11 -5.17 7.25
C PHE A 418 -40.54 -5.31 8.72
N ASP A 419 -41.85 -5.20 8.97
CA ASP A 419 -42.47 -5.33 10.30
C ASP A 419 -43.42 -6.53 10.42
N GLY A 420 -43.48 -7.34 9.37
CA GLY A 420 -44.42 -8.48 9.27
C GLY A 420 -45.64 -8.22 8.40
N SER A 421 -45.89 -7.01 7.91
CA SER A 421 -47.07 -6.64 7.14
C SER A 421 -46.88 -6.79 5.64
N GLY A 422 -45.78 -6.28 5.06
CA GLY A 422 -45.57 -6.31 3.61
C GLY A 422 -44.13 -6.02 3.18
N LEU A 423 -43.88 -6.03 1.88
CA LEU A 423 -42.58 -5.85 1.26
C LEU A 423 -42.49 -4.55 0.43
N GLU A 424 -43.27 -3.53 0.80
CA GLU A 424 -43.38 -2.26 0.08
C GLU A 424 -42.05 -1.50 0.00
N ALA A 425 -41.14 -1.74 0.96
CA ALA A 425 -39.82 -1.15 0.98
C ALA A 425 -38.82 -1.82 0.01
N TRP A 426 -39.22 -2.94 -0.61
CA TRP A 426 -38.33 -3.79 -1.40
C TRP A 426 -38.70 -3.82 -2.88
N ASN A 427 -37.71 -3.96 -3.76
CA ASN A 427 -37.79 -4.31 -5.17
C ASN A 427 -37.55 -5.81 -5.34
N ASN A 428 -38.04 -6.40 -6.43
CA ASN A 428 -37.83 -7.80 -6.82
C ASN A 428 -38.37 -8.83 -5.81
N ALA A 429 -39.39 -8.46 -5.01
CA ALA A 429 -39.89 -9.27 -3.90
C ALA A 429 -41.06 -10.16 -4.25
N ASP A 430 -41.56 -10.21 -5.49
CA ASP A 430 -42.78 -10.88 -5.91
C ASP A 430 -42.83 -12.38 -5.58
N SER A 431 -41.66 -13.04 -5.56
CA SER A 431 -41.56 -14.47 -5.25
C SER A 431 -41.39 -14.76 -3.76
N TRP A 432 -41.10 -13.73 -2.94
CA TRP A 432 -40.94 -13.87 -1.50
C TRP A 432 -42.30 -13.84 -0.81
N LYS A 433 -42.51 -14.76 0.12
CA LYS A 433 -43.84 -14.95 0.75
C LYS A 433 -43.85 -14.38 2.15
N VAL A 434 -44.83 -13.54 2.43
CA VAL A 434 -45.16 -13.08 3.79
C VAL A 434 -46.25 -13.96 4.37
N ALA A 435 -45.99 -14.59 5.51
CA ALA A 435 -46.93 -15.39 6.27
C ALA A 435 -46.63 -15.33 7.76
N ASP A 436 -47.62 -15.20 8.60
CA ASP A 436 -47.50 -15.20 10.06
C ASP A 436 -46.48 -14.18 10.61
N GLY A 437 -46.45 -13.00 9.99
CA GLY A 437 -45.52 -11.93 10.38
C GLY A 437 -44.03 -12.15 10.00
N VAL A 438 -43.76 -13.13 9.16
CA VAL A 438 -42.41 -13.42 8.67
C VAL A 438 -42.37 -13.41 7.14
N VAL A 439 -41.22 -13.05 6.58
CA VAL A 439 -40.94 -13.21 5.15
C VAL A 439 -40.05 -14.42 4.94
N ILE A 440 -40.39 -15.24 3.96
CA ILE A 440 -39.67 -16.46 3.56
C ILE A 440 -38.97 -16.18 2.24
N VAL A 441 -37.63 -16.48 2.18
CA VAL A 441 -36.84 -16.34 0.97
C VAL A 441 -37.48 -17.06 -0.20
N GLY A 442 -37.76 -16.32 -1.27
CA GLY A 442 -38.22 -16.80 -2.55
C GLY A 442 -37.11 -16.82 -3.60
N LYS A 443 -37.49 -16.77 -4.88
CA LYS A 443 -36.54 -16.80 -5.98
C LYS A 443 -36.02 -15.39 -6.28
N GLY A 444 -34.65 -15.24 -6.30
CA GLY A 444 -33.94 -14.02 -6.61
C GLY A 444 -33.68 -13.13 -5.40
N MET A 445 -32.63 -12.31 -5.49
CA MET A 445 -32.31 -11.31 -4.47
C MET A 445 -33.38 -10.21 -4.42
N ILE A 446 -33.72 -9.76 -3.20
CA ILE A 446 -34.48 -8.53 -3.01
C ILE A 446 -33.54 -7.37 -2.66
N GLU A 447 -33.91 -6.15 -2.98
CA GLU A 447 -33.18 -4.96 -2.66
C GLU A 447 -34.07 -3.82 -2.19
N THR A 448 -33.58 -3.00 -1.27
CA THR A 448 -34.37 -1.85 -0.79
C THR A 448 -34.58 -0.83 -1.91
N LYS A 449 -35.77 -0.21 -1.97
CA LYS A 449 -36.06 0.88 -2.91
C LYS A 449 -35.20 2.11 -2.63
N GLN A 450 -34.93 2.38 -1.36
CA GLN A 450 -34.04 3.45 -0.91
C GLN A 450 -32.60 2.93 -0.78
N GLY A 451 -31.63 3.75 -1.21
CA GLY A 451 -30.21 3.52 -0.95
C GLY A 451 -29.79 4.01 0.43
N PHE A 452 -28.81 3.33 1.03
CA PHE A 452 -28.22 3.66 2.32
C PHE A 452 -26.71 3.72 2.22
N GLY A 453 -26.10 4.64 2.96
CA GLY A 453 -24.66 4.75 3.19
C GLY A 453 -24.30 4.28 4.58
N ASP A 454 -23.75 5.18 5.42
CA ASP A 454 -23.49 4.88 6.83
C ASP A 454 -24.80 4.60 7.55
N CYS A 455 -24.87 3.45 8.21
CA CYS A 455 -26.12 3.06 8.85
C CYS A 455 -25.93 2.07 10.00
N GLN A 456 -26.93 2.01 10.86
CA GLN A 456 -27.21 0.88 11.72
C GLN A 456 -28.33 0.06 11.07
N LEU A 457 -28.08 -1.24 10.87
CA LEU A 457 -29.07 -2.18 10.34
C LEU A 457 -29.34 -3.24 11.40
N HIS A 458 -30.61 -3.50 11.67
CA HIS A 458 -31.08 -4.62 12.48
C HIS A 458 -31.90 -5.57 11.62
N LEU A 459 -31.70 -6.87 11.79
CA LEU A 459 -32.55 -7.90 11.22
C LEU A 459 -32.57 -9.15 12.10
N GLU A 460 -33.74 -9.81 12.13
CA GLU A 460 -33.87 -11.12 12.72
C GLU A 460 -34.06 -12.15 11.63
N PHE A 461 -33.40 -13.30 11.75
CA PHE A 461 -33.47 -14.37 10.78
C PHE A 461 -33.53 -15.74 11.46
N ARG A 462 -34.08 -16.73 10.74
CA ARG A 462 -34.24 -18.10 11.22
C ARG A 462 -33.93 -19.09 10.12
N MET A 463 -33.08 -20.06 10.43
CA MET A 463 -32.75 -21.14 9.52
C MET A 463 -33.91 -22.14 9.41
N PRO A 464 -34.07 -22.81 8.27
CA PRO A 464 -35.10 -23.87 8.16
C PRO A 464 -34.82 -25.01 9.15
N ALA A 465 -35.89 -25.54 9.74
CA ALA A 465 -35.85 -26.75 10.56
C ALA A 465 -36.87 -27.77 10.02
N PRO A 466 -36.49 -29.06 9.85
CA PRO A 466 -35.12 -29.59 10.10
C PRO A 466 -34.09 -29.03 9.14
N ALA A 467 -32.83 -28.96 9.62
CA ALA A 467 -31.71 -28.50 8.78
C ALA A 467 -31.46 -29.45 7.61
N THR A 468 -31.25 -28.89 6.42
CA THR A 468 -30.95 -29.66 5.21
C THR A 468 -29.72 -29.08 4.50
N GLY A 469 -29.04 -29.89 3.72
CA GLY A 469 -27.83 -29.47 2.98
C GLY A 469 -26.54 -29.60 3.79
N LYS A 470 -25.43 -29.21 3.15
CA LYS A 470 -24.07 -29.23 3.74
C LYS A 470 -23.29 -27.99 3.28
N GLY A 471 -22.33 -27.56 4.11
CA GLY A 471 -21.45 -26.45 3.78
C GLY A 471 -22.25 -25.19 3.41
N GLN A 472 -21.89 -24.56 2.30
CA GLN A 472 -22.58 -23.36 1.78
C GLN A 472 -24.00 -23.63 1.23
N GLY A 473 -24.47 -24.85 1.20
CA GLY A 473 -25.85 -25.22 0.83
C GLY A 473 -26.78 -25.44 2.04
N ARG A 474 -26.36 -25.09 3.27
CA ARG A 474 -27.12 -25.33 4.49
C ARG A 474 -27.66 -24.02 5.08
N GLY A 475 -28.95 -23.74 4.90
CA GLY A 475 -29.59 -22.54 5.46
C GLY A 475 -28.93 -21.24 5.01
N ASN A 476 -28.54 -21.15 3.73
CA ASN A 476 -27.74 -20.04 3.21
C ASN A 476 -28.60 -18.87 2.74
N SER A 477 -28.19 -17.69 3.10
CA SER A 477 -28.59 -16.38 2.65
C SER A 477 -27.42 -15.40 2.89
N GLY A 478 -27.64 -14.10 2.78
CA GLY A 478 -26.66 -13.06 3.06
C GLY A 478 -27.29 -11.68 3.05
N VAL A 479 -26.80 -10.78 3.89
CA VAL A 479 -27.17 -9.37 3.84
C VAL A 479 -26.04 -8.56 3.25
N PHE A 480 -26.32 -7.85 2.15
CA PHE A 480 -25.35 -7.05 1.41
C PHE A 480 -25.57 -5.57 1.71
N LEU A 481 -24.69 -4.98 2.51
CA LEU A 481 -24.64 -3.54 2.75
C LEU A 481 -24.23 -2.85 1.45
N MET A 482 -24.98 -1.81 1.06
CA MET A 482 -24.84 -1.15 -0.25
C MET A 482 -24.89 -2.12 -1.45
N GLY A 483 -25.50 -3.29 -1.29
CA GLY A 483 -25.55 -4.33 -2.33
C GLY A 483 -24.18 -4.92 -2.71
N GLN A 484 -23.13 -4.66 -1.94
CA GLN A 484 -21.75 -5.02 -2.27
C GLN A 484 -20.98 -5.73 -1.16
N TYR A 485 -21.26 -5.43 0.11
CA TYR A 485 -20.47 -5.89 1.26
C TYR A 485 -21.30 -6.87 2.09
N GLU A 486 -20.98 -8.15 1.97
CA GLU A 486 -21.80 -9.22 2.54
C GLU A 486 -21.41 -9.57 3.96
N ILE A 487 -22.43 -9.59 4.83
CA ILE A 487 -22.40 -10.33 6.09
C ILE A 487 -23.17 -11.62 5.87
N GLN A 488 -22.44 -12.73 5.98
CA GLN A 488 -22.96 -14.07 5.69
C GLN A 488 -24.07 -14.50 6.64
N ILE A 489 -25.13 -15.09 6.11
CA ILE A 489 -26.16 -15.81 6.84
C ILE A 489 -26.07 -17.28 6.43
N LEU A 490 -25.81 -18.18 7.39
CA LEU A 490 -25.61 -19.60 7.15
C LEU A 490 -25.97 -20.40 8.40
N ASP A 491 -26.49 -21.60 8.25
CA ASP A 491 -26.57 -22.52 9.38
C ASP A 491 -25.14 -23.01 9.73
N SER A 492 -24.56 -22.37 10.72
CA SER A 492 -23.25 -22.69 11.29
C SER A 492 -23.34 -23.16 12.74
N PHE A 493 -24.52 -23.62 13.16
CA PHE A 493 -24.72 -24.18 14.50
C PHE A 493 -23.90 -25.47 14.67
N GLU A 494 -23.16 -25.55 15.73
CA GLU A 494 -22.31 -26.68 16.07
C GLU A 494 -22.64 -27.13 17.50
N ASP A 495 -23.12 -28.34 17.64
CA ASP A 495 -23.39 -28.99 18.93
C ASP A 495 -22.25 -29.93 19.37
N GLY A 496 -21.18 -30.01 18.59
CA GLY A 496 -20.03 -30.88 18.83
C GLY A 496 -20.16 -32.30 18.31
N THR A 497 -21.29 -32.65 17.67
CA THR A 497 -21.52 -34.01 17.11
C THR A 497 -21.04 -34.12 15.68
N ASP A 498 -21.16 -33.04 14.90
CA ASP A 498 -20.68 -32.95 13.53
C ASP A 498 -19.35 -32.19 13.46
N GLY A 499 -18.50 -32.53 12.52
CA GLY A 499 -17.28 -31.76 12.24
C GLY A 499 -17.61 -30.36 11.68
N PRO A 500 -16.57 -29.59 11.30
CA PRO A 500 -16.75 -28.26 10.75
C PRO A 500 -17.72 -28.23 9.58
N LEU A 501 -18.80 -27.45 9.70
CA LEU A 501 -19.86 -27.38 8.70
C LEU A 501 -19.42 -26.60 7.45
N THR A 502 -18.51 -25.62 7.60
CA THR A 502 -17.97 -24.80 6.50
C THR A 502 -16.59 -24.21 6.85
N TYR A 503 -15.98 -23.48 5.90
CA TYR A 503 -14.73 -22.76 6.12
C TYR A 503 -14.95 -21.49 6.97
N PRO A 504 -13.93 -21.03 7.73
CA PRO A 504 -14.08 -19.97 8.73
C PRO A 504 -14.65 -18.65 8.19
N ASP A 505 -14.16 -18.16 7.04
CA ASP A 505 -14.58 -16.90 6.42
C ASP A 505 -15.83 -17.02 5.50
N GLY A 506 -16.55 -18.11 5.60
CA GLY A 506 -17.83 -18.35 4.96
C GLY A 506 -18.92 -18.83 5.92
N GLN A 507 -18.69 -18.85 7.24
CA GLN A 507 -19.70 -19.20 8.23
C GLN A 507 -20.62 -18.01 8.58
N CYS A 508 -21.66 -18.25 9.31
CA CYS A 508 -22.60 -17.22 9.79
C CYS A 508 -21.86 -16.07 10.46
N GLY A 509 -22.16 -14.85 10.06
CA GLY A 509 -21.53 -13.64 10.57
C GLY A 509 -20.18 -13.29 9.94
N ALA A 510 -19.63 -14.09 9.03
CA ALA A 510 -18.43 -13.72 8.32
C ALA A 510 -18.65 -12.46 7.46
N LEU A 511 -17.68 -11.55 7.44
CA LEU A 511 -17.49 -10.67 6.29
C LEU A 511 -16.99 -11.58 5.17
N TYR A 512 -17.92 -12.01 4.30
CA TYR A 512 -17.77 -13.17 3.43
C TYR A 512 -16.50 -13.11 2.58
N LYS A 513 -15.68 -14.18 2.64
CA LYS A 513 -14.39 -14.31 1.94
C LYS A 513 -13.33 -13.29 2.32
N GLN A 514 -13.56 -12.50 3.38
CA GLN A 514 -12.61 -11.48 3.81
C GLN A 514 -12.13 -11.68 5.24
N GLN A 515 -13.05 -12.02 6.15
CA GLN A 515 -12.72 -12.24 7.57
C GLN A 515 -13.81 -13.07 8.27
N PRO A 516 -13.41 -14.13 9.01
CA PRO A 516 -14.35 -14.87 9.84
C PRO A 516 -14.87 -14.02 11.01
N PRO A 517 -16.03 -14.37 11.60
CA PRO A 517 -16.43 -13.80 12.88
C PRO A 517 -15.41 -14.18 13.97
N ALA A 518 -15.26 -13.33 14.97
CA ALA A 518 -14.35 -13.59 16.10
C ALA A 518 -14.71 -14.87 16.87
N VAL A 519 -16.00 -15.16 16.96
CA VAL A 519 -16.57 -16.35 17.59
C VAL A 519 -17.83 -16.80 16.83
N ASN A 520 -18.21 -18.08 16.97
CA ASN A 520 -19.46 -18.62 16.46
C ASN A 520 -20.52 -18.58 17.57
N ALA A 521 -21.51 -17.69 17.43
CA ALA A 521 -22.62 -17.49 18.36
C ALA A 521 -23.97 -17.96 17.76
N CYS A 522 -23.95 -18.90 16.80
CA CYS A 522 -25.15 -19.41 16.16
C CYS A 522 -26.05 -20.16 17.15
N ARG A 523 -27.36 -20.02 16.95
CA ARG A 523 -28.41 -20.86 17.55
C ARG A 523 -28.75 -22.02 16.65
N ALA A 524 -29.44 -23.02 17.22
CA ALA A 524 -29.92 -24.16 16.48
C ALA A 524 -30.89 -23.76 15.33
N PRO A 525 -30.93 -24.54 14.24
CA PRO A 525 -31.93 -24.36 13.20
C PRO A 525 -33.35 -24.33 13.77
N GLY A 526 -34.19 -23.42 13.26
CA GLY A 526 -35.54 -23.17 13.78
C GLY A 526 -35.62 -22.11 14.89
N GLU A 527 -34.49 -21.72 15.49
CA GLU A 527 -34.45 -20.63 16.46
C GLU A 527 -34.17 -19.28 15.78
N TRP A 528 -34.77 -18.19 16.34
CA TRP A 528 -34.53 -16.83 15.86
C TRP A 528 -33.15 -16.34 16.28
N GLN A 529 -32.45 -15.74 15.32
CA GLN A 529 -31.14 -15.12 15.45
C GLN A 529 -31.23 -13.64 15.12
N THR A 530 -30.34 -12.84 15.66
CA THR A 530 -30.32 -11.38 15.47
C THR A 530 -28.98 -10.92 14.93
N TYR A 531 -29.01 -10.00 13.98
CA TYR A 531 -27.87 -9.15 13.63
C TYR A 531 -28.17 -7.69 13.98
N ASP A 532 -27.26 -7.06 14.70
CA ASP A 532 -27.12 -5.63 14.83
C ASP A 532 -25.82 -5.20 14.16
N ILE A 533 -25.92 -4.49 13.05
CA ILE A 533 -24.81 -4.14 12.18
C ILE A 533 -24.63 -2.63 12.19
N LEU A 534 -23.44 -2.16 12.58
CA LEU A 534 -23.00 -0.78 12.39
C LEU A 534 -22.05 -0.74 11.19
N PHE A 535 -22.44 -0.01 10.14
CA PHE A 535 -21.71 0.07 8.90
C PHE A 535 -21.27 1.50 8.59
N THR A 536 -20.00 1.66 8.25
CA THR A 536 -19.45 2.89 7.68
C THR A 536 -18.97 2.59 6.27
N ARG A 537 -19.54 3.30 5.29
CA ARG A 537 -19.21 3.10 3.88
C ARG A 537 -17.77 3.52 3.55
N PRO A 538 -17.16 2.99 2.50
CA PRO A 538 -15.91 3.52 1.98
C PRO A 538 -16.12 4.95 1.45
N ARG A 539 -15.02 5.72 1.45
CA ARG A 539 -14.94 7.05 0.84
C ARG A 539 -13.92 7.01 -0.28
N PHE A 540 -14.23 7.64 -1.39
CA PHE A 540 -13.37 7.69 -2.56
C PHE A 540 -12.90 9.12 -2.82
N THR A 541 -11.70 9.27 -3.38
CA THR A 541 -11.21 10.53 -3.92
C THR A 541 -11.87 10.81 -5.28
N ALA A 542 -11.74 12.01 -5.80
CA ALA A 542 -12.29 12.37 -7.12
C ALA A 542 -11.71 11.53 -8.28
N ASP A 543 -10.49 11.00 -8.12
CA ASP A 543 -9.83 10.11 -9.07
C ASP A 543 -10.07 8.61 -8.77
N GLY A 544 -11.04 8.31 -7.90
CA GLY A 544 -11.52 6.95 -7.65
C GLY A 544 -10.67 6.09 -6.72
N LEU A 545 -9.66 6.66 -6.05
CA LEU A 545 -8.89 5.95 -5.03
C LEU A 545 -9.66 5.88 -3.71
N VAL A 546 -9.43 4.82 -2.93
CA VAL A 546 -10.03 4.67 -1.60
C VAL A 546 -9.40 5.68 -0.64
N ALA A 547 -10.13 6.71 -0.26
CA ALA A 547 -9.72 7.70 0.73
C ALA A 547 -9.86 7.15 2.16
N LYS A 548 -10.96 6.42 2.44
CA LYS A 548 -11.19 5.69 3.69
C LYS A 548 -11.85 4.35 3.34
N PRO A 549 -11.33 3.22 3.84
CA PRO A 549 -11.98 1.93 3.63
C PRO A 549 -13.31 1.88 4.39
N GLY A 550 -14.25 1.05 3.91
CA GLY A 550 -15.46 0.71 4.64
C GLY A 550 -15.14 -0.05 5.93
N ARG A 551 -16.02 0.05 6.92
CA ARG A 551 -15.84 -0.62 8.22
C ARG A 551 -17.17 -1.17 8.70
N VAL A 552 -17.10 -2.27 9.45
CA VAL A 552 -18.30 -2.91 10.01
C VAL A 552 -18.06 -3.40 11.43
N SER A 553 -19.05 -3.19 12.29
CA SER A 553 -19.19 -3.89 13.57
C SER A 553 -20.48 -4.70 13.53
N VAL A 554 -20.43 -5.93 14.00
CA VAL A 554 -21.58 -6.84 13.99
C VAL A 554 -21.75 -7.48 15.35
N VAL A 555 -22.93 -7.39 15.91
CA VAL A 555 -23.38 -8.14 17.07
C VAL A 555 -24.32 -9.24 16.58
N HIS A 556 -23.99 -10.49 16.85
CA HIS A 556 -24.78 -11.67 16.53
C HIS A 556 -25.29 -12.30 17.82
N ASN A 557 -26.60 -12.37 17.98
CA ASN A 557 -27.24 -12.93 19.16
C ASN A 557 -26.73 -12.34 20.50
N GLY A 558 -26.50 -11.01 20.52
CA GLY A 558 -25.96 -10.31 21.68
C GLY A 558 -24.44 -10.44 21.88
N VAL A 559 -23.72 -11.13 20.99
CA VAL A 559 -22.26 -11.31 21.04
C VAL A 559 -21.59 -10.51 19.93
N ALA A 560 -20.63 -9.67 20.28
CA ALA A 560 -19.84 -8.93 19.28
C ALA A 560 -18.94 -9.91 18.50
N ILE A 561 -19.15 -10.01 17.19
CA ILE A 561 -18.41 -10.90 16.28
C ILE A 561 -17.48 -10.14 15.32
N HIS A 562 -17.76 -8.86 15.08
CA HIS A 562 -16.87 -7.90 14.41
C HIS A 562 -16.87 -6.60 15.21
N ALA A 563 -15.69 -6.02 15.41
CA ALA A 563 -15.52 -4.74 16.08
C ALA A 563 -14.68 -3.85 15.19
N ASP A 564 -15.32 -2.86 14.54
CA ASP A 564 -14.68 -1.91 13.63
C ASP A 564 -13.79 -2.58 12.57
N THR A 565 -14.26 -3.71 12.03
CA THR A 565 -13.52 -4.52 11.06
C THR A 565 -13.42 -3.78 9.72
N VAL A 566 -12.22 -3.72 9.16
CA VAL A 566 -11.98 -3.10 7.84
C VAL A 566 -12.49 -4.01 6.73
N ILE A 567 -13.34 -3.46 5.88
CA ILE A 567 -13.79 -4.09 4.64
C ILE A 567 -12.69 -3.90 3.58
N LYS A 568 -12.34 -4.94 2.83
CA LYS A 568 -11.26 -4.91 1.82
C LYS A 568 -11.76 -4.66 0.41
N GLY A 569 -13.08 -4.61 0.21
CA GLY A 569 -13.74 -4.40 -1.09
C GLY A 569 -15.05 -5.14 -1.20
N SER A 570 -15.67 -5.09 -2.38
CA SER A 570 -16.91 -5.79 -2.68
C SER A 570 -16.75 -7.30 -2.52
N THR A 571 -17.78 -7.96 -1.99
CA THR A 571 -17.82 -9.41 -1.86
C THR A 571 -17.94 -10.07 -3.22
N GLN A 572 -17.07 -11.04 -3.50
CA GLN A 572 -17.07 -11.87 -4.69
C GLN A 572 -16.78 -13.33 -4.30
N TRP A 573 -17.40 -14.28 -5.00
CA TRP A 573 -17.15 -15.70 -4.73
C TRP A 573 -15.87 -16.22 -5.40
N HIS A 574 -15.58 -15.75 -6.63
CA HIS A 574 -14.51 -16.29 -7.48
C HIS A 574 -13.39 -15.29 -7.75
N GLU A 575 -13.49 -14.10 -7.19
CA GLU A 575 -12.49 -13.03 -7.28
C GLU A 575 -12.14 -12.51 -5.89
N PRO A 576 -10.96 -11.94 -5.71
CA PRO A 576 -10.60 -11.24 -4.47
C PRO A 576 -11.49 -10.02 -4.26
N PRO A 577 -11.73 -9.62 -3.00
CA PRO A 577 -12.42 -8.38 -2.71
C PRO A 577 -11.64 -7.20 -3.28
N ALA A 578 -12.31 -6.33 -4.00
CA ALA A 578 -11.73 -5.12 -4.55
C ALA A 578 -12.72 -3.96 -4.46
N TYR A 579 -12.23 -2.77 -4.14
CA TYR A 579 -13.05 -1.57 -4.19
C TYR A 579 -13.21 -1.10 -5.63
N ARG A 580 -14.45 -0.72 -5.95
CA ARG A 580 -14.79 0.04 -7.16
C ARG A 580 -15.53 1.29 -6.71
N PRO A 581 -15.20 2.49 -7.22
CA PRO A 581 -15.92 3.70 -6.87
C PRO A 581 -17.41 3.54 -7.13
N HIS A 582 -18.23 3.98 -6.18
CA HIS A 582 -19.68 3.90 -6.26
C HIS A 582 -20.32 5.11 -5.56
N PRO A 583 -21.61 5.40 -5.80
CA PRO A 583 -22.35 6.45 -5.10
C PRO A 583 -22.35 6.29 -3.58
N ASP A 584 -22.62 7.40 -2.89
CA ASP A 584 -22.62 7.48 -1.42
C ASP A 584 -23.73 6.68 -0.74
N ALA A 585 -24.78 6.32 -1.47
CA ALA A 585 -25.88 5.48 -1.01
C ALA A 585 -26.29 4.49 -2.11
N LEU A 586 -26.42 3.22 -1.74
CA LEU A 586 -26.88 2.13 -2.59
C LEU A 586 -27.84 1.22 -1.80
N PRO A 587 -28.68 0.43 -2.47
CA PRO A 587 -29.62 -0.49 -1.82
C PRO A 587 -28.93 -1.50 -0.90
N ILE A 588 -29.60 -1.86 0.20
CA ILE A 588 -29.32 -3.08 0.96
C ILE A 588 -29.97 -4.24 0.21
N ARG A 589 -29.27 -5.39 0.12
CA ARG A 589 -29.81 -6.60 -0.51
C ARG A 589 -29.86 -7.76 0.46
N ILE A 590 -30.86 -8.64 0.27
CA ILE A 590 -30.93 -9.94 0.93
C ILE A 590 -30.90 -11.03 -0.15
N GLN A 591 -30.04 -12.03 0.08
CA GLN A 591 -29.74 -13.06 -0.91
C GLN A 591 -30.73 -14.21 -0.89
N ASP A 592 -31.13 -14.65 -2.09
CA ASP A 592 -31.61 -16.00 -2.35
C ASP A 592 -30.42 -16.92 -2.67
N HIS A 593 -30.31 -18.01 -1.92
CA HIS A 593 -29.35 -19.08 -2.19
C HIS A 593 -30.03 -20.46 -2.26
N GLY A 594 -31.34 -20.49 -2.57
CA GLY A 594 -32.12 -21.70 -2.69
C GLY A 594 -32.53 -22.32 -1.35
N ASN A 595 -32.37 -21.62 -0.23
CA ASN A 595 -32.76 -22.07 1.09
C ASN A 595 -33.89 -21.18 1.64
N PRO A 596 -34.98 -21.76 2.21
CA PRO A 596 -36.13 -21.00 2.71
C PRO A 596 -35.86 -20.38 4.09
N VAL A 597 -34.82 -19.56 4.18
CA VAL A 597 -34.50 -18.76 5.36
C VAL A 597 -35.65 -17.79 5.62
N GLN A 598 -35.95 -17.52 6.87
CA GLN A 598 -37.06 -16.64 7.26
C GLN A 598 -36.48 -15.38 7.92
N PHE A 599 -37.15 -14.25 7.68
CA PHE A 599 -36.77 -12.96 8.28
C PHE A 599 -37.99 -12.31 8.95
N ARG A 600 -37.71 -11.51 9.98
CA ARG A 600 -38.67 -10.61 10.63
C ARG A 600 -37.93 -9.39 11.21
N SER A 601 -38.66 -8.36 11.58
CA SER A 601 -38.12 -7.16 12.25
C SER A 601 -36.86 -6.62 11.56
N ILE A 602 -37.02 -6.12 10.34
CA ILE A 602 -35.92 -5.51 9.59
C ILE A 602 -36.08 -4.00 9.61
N TRP A 603 -35.09 -3.30 10.15
CA TRP A 603 -35.09 -1.84 10.13
C TRP A 603 -33.68 -1.29 9.97
N VAL A 604 -33.57 -0.09 9.42
CA VAL A 604 -32.32 0.61 9.20
C VAL A 604 -32.41 2.03 9.76
N ARG A 605 -31.36 2.48 10.43
CA ARG A 605 -31.20 3.84 10.88
C ARG A 605 -29.99 4.47 10.18
N PRO A 606 -30.19 5.45 9.28
CA PRO A 606 -29.10 6.19 8.69
C PRO A 606 -28.30 6.91 9.77
N ILE A 607 -26.99 6.96 9.61
CA ILE A 607 -26.08 7.68 10.50
C ILE A 607 -25.55 8.88 9.74
N GLU A 608 -25.85 10.09 10.22
CA GLU A 608 -25.26 11.29 9.66
C GLU A 608 -23.74 11.23 9.85
N PRO A 609 -22.97 11.49 8.79
CA PRO A 609 -21.52 11.57 8.94
C PRO A 609 -21.20 12.72 9.92
N VAL A 610 -20.47 12.41 10.98
CA VAL A 610 -19.88 13.46 11.83
C VAL A 610 -18.92 14.24 10.92
N VAL A 611 -19.35 15.43 10.51
CA VAL A 611 -18.48 16.37 9.80
C VAL A 611 -17.45 16.85 10.83
N PRO A 612 -16.16 16.61 10.64
CA PRO A 612 -15.11 17.01 11.58
C PRO A 612 -14.95 18.54 11.63
#